data_cab6d1789fa2e011dcaa3744925dbda1
#
_entry.id   cab6d1789fa2e011dcaa3744925dbda1
#
_cell.length_a   1.000
_cell.length_b   1.000
_cell.length_c   1.000
_cell.angle_alpha   90.00
_cell.angle_beta   90.00
_cell.angle_gamma   90.00
#
_symmetry.space_group_name_H-M   'P 1'
#
loop_
_entity.id
_entity.type
_entity.pdbx_description
1 polymer ?
#
loop_
_entity_poly.entity_id
_entity_poly.type
_entity_poly.pdbx_seq_one_letter_code
_entity_poly.pdbx_strand_id
1 'polypeptide(L)'
;MAFVKIILLPLSVIYGVVTGVRNFLFHIGILKSQTFRIPVICVGNITVGGTGKTPHTELIISELKKKFRVACLSRGYKRKTRGFILANEHSTAAEIGDEPMQIKSKYPDILVACDGNRVRGIQKLLALPEPPEVILLDDAFQHRYVQADKNIVLIDYNRPVHEDCLLPAGRLRESVQALKRADYIIVTKCPKSIQPIEKRILSKHLKIKPYQQLFFTTLEYGKIKPLFPQYESIVPDRSSSILCLTGIAQPGPYIDHLKTFTSDITGIRYPDHHHFSKKDFQQIARAFESIENPKKYIFTTEKDAVRLKACPLPEELQLSLIHISEPTR
;
A
#
# COMPACT_ATOMS: atom_id res chain seq x y z
N MET A 1 -5.79 25.76 -6.18
CA MET A 1 -4.65 24.84 -5.85
C MET A 1 -3.27 25.47 -6.09
N ALA A 2 -3.02 26.19 -7.18
CA ALA A 2 -1.72 26.83 -7.45
C ALA A 2 -1.29 27.82 -6.35
N PHE A 3 -2.17 28.68 -5.87
CA PHE A 3 -1.89 29.66 -4.83
C PHE A 3 -1.40 29.04 -3.50
N VAL A 4 -2.05 27.97 -3.05
CA VAL A 4 -1.64 27.22 -1.83
C VAL A 4 -0.25 26.59 -2.01
N LYS A 5 0.07 26.08 -3.20
CA LYS A 5 1.43 25.57 -3.49
C LYS A 5 2.49 26.65 -3.34
N ILE A 6 2.23 27.85 -3.84
CA ILE A 6 3.18 28.97 -3.76
C ILE A 6 3.46 29.35 -2.31
N ILE A 7 2.42 29.46 -1.48
CA ILE A 7 2.57 29.76 -0.04
C ILE A 7 3.37 28.68 0.70
N LEU A 8 3.23 27.41 0.31
CA LEU A 8 3.91 26.28 0.94
C LEU A 8 5.34 26.05 0.43
N LEU A 9 5.75 26.67 -0.69
CA LEU A 9 7.09 26.49 -1.27
C LEU A 9 8.24 26.78 -0.29
N PRO A 10 8.23 27.89 0.51
CA PRO A 10 9.30 28.13 1.48
C PRO A 10 9.45 27.00 2.50
N LEU A 11 8.34 26.44 2.98
CA LEU A 11 8.36 25.29 3.91
C LEU A 11 8.91 24.03 3.22
N SER A 12 8.63 23.85 1.93
CA SER A 12 9.19 22.75 1.15
C SER A 12 10.70 22.87 0.95
N VAL A 13 11.21 24.10 0.82
CA VAL A 13 12.67 24.34 0.77
C VAL A 13 13.31 23.96 2.10
N ILE A 14 12.74 24.39 3.22
CA ILE A 14 13.24 24.03 4.57
C ILE A 14 13.22 22.51 4.75
N TYR A 15 12.11 21.86 4.41
CA TYR A 15 11.98 20.39 4.43
C TYR A 15 13.04 19.72 3.55
N GLY A 16 13.30 20.27 2.36
CA GLY A 16 14.32 19.80 1.43
C GLY A 16 15.73 19.91 2.01
N VAL A 17 16.05 21.03 2.66
CA VAL A 17 17.34 21.22 3.35
C VAL A 17 17.51 20.20 4.46
N VAL A 18 16.51 20.04 5.34
CA VAL A 18 16.56 19.08 6.45
C VAL A 18 16.74 17.64 5.96
N THR A 19 15.96 17.22 4.97
CA THR A 19 16.08 15.87 4.39
C THR A 19 17.38 15.70 3.62
N GLY A 20 17.85 16.74 2.95
CA GLY A 20 19.13 16.78 2.24
C GLY A 20 20.33 16.64 3.18
N VAL A 21 20.39 17.44 4.25
CA VAL A 21 21.43 17.37 5.30
C VAL A 21 21.42 15.99 5.94
N ARG A 22 20.26 15.47 6.33
CA ARG A 22 20.17 14.12 6.89
C ARG A 22 20.74 13.07 5.93
N ASN A 23 20.38 13.14 4.65
CA ASN A 23 20.86 12.20 3.65
C ASN A 23 22.37 12.34 3.40
N PHE A 24 22.88 13.55 3.44
CA PHE A 24 24.32 13.82 3.35
C PHE A 24 25.09 13.22 4.55
N LEU A 25 24.58 13.39 5.78
CA LEU A 25 25.18 12.80 6.99
C LEU A 25 25.25 11.26 6.92
N PHE A 26 24.27 10.60 6.32
CA PHE A 26 24.35 9.16 6.02
C PHE A 26 25.40 8.85 4.94
N HIS A 27 25.54 9.73 3.95
CA HIS A 27 26.49 9.51 2.85
C HIS A 27 27.94 9.57 3.32
N ILE A 28 28.26 10.52 4.18
CA ILE A 28 29.61 10.68 4.77
C ILE A 28 29.86 9.79 6.00
N GLY A 29 28.89 8.94 6.40
CA GLY A 29 29.04 7.96 7.48
C GLY A 29 28.89 8.50 8.90
N ILE A 30 28.56 9.80 9.10
CA ILE A 30 28.25 10.36 10.43
C ILE A 30 27.02 9.66 11.02
N LEU A 31 25.95 9.53 10.23
CA LEU A 31 24.84 8.67 10.58
C LEU A 31 25.11 7.27 10.02
N LYS A 32 25.14 6.28 10.92
CA LYS A 32 25.50 4.90 10.57
C LYS A 32 24.26 4.12 10.14
N SER A 33 24.40 3.34 9.07
CA SER A 33 23.44 2.31 8.66
C SER A 33 23.92 0.95 9.14
N GLN A 34 23.03 0.11 9.63
CA GLN A 34 23.34 -1.24 10.10
C GLN A 34 23.00 -2.26 9.00
N THR A 35 23.92 -3.17 8.73
CA THR A 35 23.75 -4.37 7.90
C THR A 35 23.39 -5.57 8.76
N PHE A 36 22.79 -6.59 8.15
CA PHE A 36 22.41 -7.81 8.82
C PHE A 36 22.94 -9.03 8.03
N ARG A 37 23.06 -10.19 8.69
CA ARG A 37 23.59 -11.40 8.06
C ARG A 37 22.61 -12.11 7.13
N ILE A 38 21.35 -11.74 7.18
CA ILE A 38 20.31 -12.28 6.30
C ILE A 38 19.89 -11.23 5.26
N PRO A 39 19.38 -11.64 4.09
CA PRO A 39 18.90 -10.70 3.09
C PRO A 39 17.78 -9.81 3.62
N VAL A 40 17.95 -8.50 3.46
CA VAL A 40 16.95 -7.49 3.77
C VAL A 40 16.54 -6.78 2.49
N ILE A 41 15.28 -6.88 2.12
CA ILE A 41 14.70 -6.24 0.94
C ILE A 41 13.82 -5.09 1.39
N CYS A 42 14.04 -3.89 0.89
CA CYS A 42 13.23 -2.72 1.18
C CYS A 42 12.28 -2.44 0.02
N VAL A 43 10.98 -2.40 0.30
CA VAL A 43 9.96 -1.89 -0.62
C VAL A 43 9.51 -0.53 -0.11
N GLY A 44 9.52 0.47 -0.98
CA GLY A 44 9.12 1.80 -0.59
C GLY A 44 8.83 2.72 -1.77
N ASN A 45 8.69 3.99 -1.49
CA ASN A 45 8.49 5.02 -2.48
C ASN A 45 9.12 6.34 -2.02
N ILE A 46 9.19 7.34 -2.91
CA ILE A 46 9.65 8.69 -2.57
C ILE A 46 8.51 9.70 -2.49
N THR A 47 7.25 9.27 -2.60
CA THR A 47 6.06 10.13 -2.57
C THR A 47 5.12 9.72 -1.46
N VAL A 48 4.27 10.64 -1.00
CA VAL A 48 3.09 10.29 -0.19
C VAL A 48 1.93 9.85 -1.07
N GLY A 49 1.10 8.95 -0.55
CA GLY A 49 -0.09 8.42 -1.24
C GLY A 49 0.10 7.02 -1.82
N GLY A 50 -0.95 6.52 -2.42
CA GLY A 50 -1.04 5.12 -2.88
C GLY A 50 -0.23 4.85 -4.15
N THR A 51 1.03 4.52 -4.03
CA THR A 51 1.90 4.09 -5.15
C THR A 51 1.81 2.59 -5.44
N GLY A 52 0.89 1.87 -4.80
CA GLY A 52 0.78 0.41 -4.97
C GLY A 52 1.77 -0.40 -4.14
N LYS A 53 2.26 0.12 -2.98
CA LYS A 53 3.19 -0.61 -2.11
C LYS A 53 2.64 -1.96 -1.66
N THR A 54 1.46 -1.97 -1.07
CA THR A 54 0.86 -3.19 -0.53
C THR A 54 0.75 -4.32 -1.56
N PRO A 55 0.18 -4.11 -2.77
CA PRO A 55 0.14 -5.15 -3.80
C PRO A 55 1.52 -5.67 -4.21
N HIS A 56 2.54 -4.79 -4.30
CA HIS A 56 3.89 -5.22 -4.66
C HIS A 56 4.60 -5.95 -3.51
N THR A 57 4.40 -5.50 -2.27
CA THR A 57 4.87 -6.20 -1.07
C THR A 57 4.26 -7.61 -1.02
N GLU A 58 2.97 -7.74 -1.27
CA GLU A 58 2.27 -9.03 -1.34
C GLU A 58 2.79 -9.93 -2.47
N LEU A 59 3.04 -9.36 -3.66
CA LEU A 59 3.62 -10.11 -4.78
C LEU A 59 4.99 -10.67 -4.41
N ILE A 60 5.86 -9.87 -3.81
CA ILE A 60 7.19 -10.30 -3.39
C ILE A 60 7.09 -11.36 -2.28
N ILE A 61 6.21 -11.18 -1.30
CA ILE A 61 5.95 -12.19 -0.26
C ILE A 61 5.52 -13.51 -0.89
N SER A 62 4.57 -13.47 -1.85
CA SER A 62 4.03 -14.66 -2.48
C SER A 62 5.09 -15.49 -3.21
N GLU A 63 6.11 -14.84 -3.77
CA GLU A 63 7.22 -15.52 -4.43
C GLU A 63 8.29 -15.99 -3.44
N LEU A 64 8.67 -15.16 -2.48
CA LEU A 64 9.71 -15.50 -1.51
C LEU A 64 9.29 -16.63 -0.57
N LYS A 65 8.05 -16.65 -0.10
CA LYS A 65 7.56 -17.68 0.83
C LYS A 65 7.55 -19.10 0.25
N LYS A 66 7.66 -19.26 -1.06
CA LYS A 66 7.78 -20.57 -1.71
C LYS A 66 9.10 -21.28 -1.38
N LYS A 67 10.12 -20.51 -0.96
CA LYS A 67 11.48 -21.02 -0.76
C LYS A 67 12.10 -20.65 0.58
N PHE A 68 11.60 -19.61 1.24
CA PHE A 68 12.21 -19.02 2.43
C PHE A 68 11.19 -18.76 3.53
N ARG A 69 11.63 -18.81 4.78
CA ARG A 69 10.87 -18.25 5.91
C ARG A 69 10.94 -16.72 5.84
N VAL A 70 9.84 -16.12 5.44
CA VAL A 70 9.74 -14.67 5.22
C VAL A 70 9.27 -13.96 6.47
N ALA A 71 9.89 -12.83 6.78
CA ALA A 71 9.31 -11.84 7.69
C ALA A 71 9.00 -10.55 6.94
N CYS A 72 7.84 -9.96 7.21
CA CYS A 72 7.48 -8.61 6.78
C CYS A 72 7.50 -7.67 7.97
N LEU A 73 8.36 -6.64 7.93
CA LEU A 73 8.51 -5.65 8.99
C LEU A 73 8.06 -4.28 8.51
N SER A 74 6.98 -3.79 9.11
CA SER A 74 6.38 -2.49 8.82
C SER A 74 6.52 -1.51 9.98
N ARG A 75 6.15 -0.25 9.76
CA ARG A 75 6.03 0.76 10.83
C ARG A 75 4.77 0.54 11.68
N GLY A 76 3.72 -0.02 11.08
CA GLY A 76 2.40 -0.01 11.67
C GLY A 76 1.82 1.41 11.69
N TYR A 77 1.59 2.00 10.52
CA TYR A 77 1.04 3.35 10.41
C TYR A 77 -0.33 3.43 11.09
N LYS A 78 -0.56 4.50 11.88
CA LYS A 78 -1.78 4.74 12.68
C LYS A 78 -2.13 3.67 13.73
N ARG A 79 -1.25 2.71 14.03
CA ARG A 79 -1.45 1.79 15.16
C ARG A 79 -1.46 2.54 16.50
N LYS A 80 -2.21 2.04 17.46
CA LYS A 80 -2.29 2.60 18.82
C LYS A 80 -1.12 2.16 19.72
N THR A 81 -0.44 1.09 19.36
CA THR A 81 0.65 0.49 20.13
C THR A 81 2.01 1.11 19.79
N ARG A 82 3.03 0.86 20.63
CA ARG A 82 4.41 1.30 20.43
C ARG A 82 5.37 0.12 20.56
N GLY A 83 6.60 0.30 20.09
CA GLY A 83 7.66 -0.70 20.18
C GLY A 83 7.49 -1.83 19.16
N PHE A 84 8.16 -2.95 19.43
CA PHE A 84 8.10 -4.15 18.61
C PHE A 84 6.84 -4.97 18.96
N ILE A 85 6.10 -5.36 17.93
CA ILE A 85 4.97 -6.30 18.05
C ILE A 85 5.13 -7.32 16.94
N LEU A 86 5.10 -8.59 17.30
CA LEU A 86 4.97 -9.71 16.39
C LEU A 86 3.48 -10.05 16.29
N ALA A 87 2.93 -9.99 15.08
CA ALA A 87 1.53 -10.28 14.83
C ALA A 87 1.21 -11.76 15.03
N ASN A 88 0.11 -12.05 15.67
CA ASN A 88 -0.47 -13.38 15.83
C ASN A 88 -1.88 -13.46 15.21
N GLU A 89 -2.57 -14.56 15.40
CA GLU A 89 -3.92 -14.78 14.84
C GLU A 89 -4.99 -13.86 15.43
N HIS A 90 -4.76 -13.35 16.65
CA HIS A 90 -5.68 -12.46 17.35
C HIS A 90 -5.32 -10.97 17.20
N SER A 91 -4.25 -10.66 16.48
CA SER A 91 -3.84 -9.28 16.27
C SER A 91 -4.89 -8.49 15.50
N THR A 92 -5.04 -7.22 15.86
CA THR A 92 -6.00 -6.30 15.27
C THR A 92 -5.32 -5.19 14.49
N ALA A 93 -6.05 -4.55 13.57
CA ALA A 93 -5.55 -3.37 12.85
C ALA A 93 -5.21 -2.21 13.81
N ALA A 94 -5.87 -2.11 14.97
CA ALA A 94 -5.55 -1.13 15.99
C ALA A 94 -4.17 -1.37 16.65
N GLU A 95 -3.73 -2.62 16.72
CA GLU A 95 -2.45 -3.02 17.33
C GLU A 95 -1.29 -2.94 16.36
N ILE A 96 -1.47 -3.38 15.12
CA ILE A 96 -0.38 -3.50 14.17
C ILE A 96 -0.50 -2.57 12.94
N GLY A 97 -1.67 -1.96 12.71
CA GLY A 97 -1.97 -1.13 11.55
C GLY A 97 -2.67 -1.91 10.43
N ASP A 98 -3.35 -1.20 9.54
CA ASP A 98 -4.17 -1.81 8.47
C ASP A 98 -3.35 -2.67 7.50
N GLU A 99 -2.22 -2.14 7.00
CA GLU A 99 -1.40 -2.81 5.99
C GLU A 99 -0.75 -4.10 6.52
N PRO A 100 -0.11 -4.11 7.71
CA PRO A 100 0.38 -5.37 8.31
C PRO A 100 -0.75 -6.35 8.62
N MET A 101 -1.92 -5.88 9.04
CA MET A 101 -3.07 -6.73 9.28
C MET A 101 -3.57 -7.40 8.00
N GLN A 102 -3.63 -6.66 6.89
CA GLN A 102 -3.97 -7.21 5.58
C GLN A 102 -2.98 -8.30 5.17
N ILE A 103 -1.67 -8.04 5.31
CA ILE A 103 -0.62 -9.02 4.99
C ILE A 103 -0.76 -10.25 5.88
N LYS A 104 -0.96 -10.11 7.20
CA LYS A 104 -1.12 -11.24 8.14
C LYS A 104 -2.34 -12.08 7.83
N SER A 105 -3.47 -11.44 7.51
CA SER A 105 -4.70 -12.14 7.13
C SER A 105 -4.57 -12.94 5.83
N LYS A 106 -3.79 -12.44 4.87
CA LYS A 106 -3.60 -13.06 3.56
C LYS A 106 -2.51 -14.13 3.55
N TYR A 107 -1.50 -13.94 4.40
CA TYR A 107 -0.34 -14.83 4.54
C TYR A 107 -0.14 -15.20 6.02
N PRO A 108 -0.99 -16.08 6.59
CA PRO A 108 -0.90 -16.44 8.01
C PRO A 108 0.39 -17.21 8.35
N ASP A 109 1.03 -17.80 7.37
CA ASP A 109 2.23 -18.63 7.45
C ASP A 109 3.55 -17.82 7.53
N ILE A 110 3.53 -16.50 7.30
CA ILE A 110 4.73 -15.68 7.44
C ILE A 110 4.77 -14.93 8.78
N LEU A 111 5.98 -14.49 9.14
CA LEU A 111 6.17 -13.59 10.28
C LEU A 111 5.82 -12.16 9.86
N VAL A 112 4.84 -11.55 10.51
CA VAL A 112 4.51 -10.14 10.31
C VAL A 112 4.82 -9.39 11.60
N ALA A 113 5.64 -8.35 11.52
CA ALA A 113 6.01 -7.57 12.69
C ALA A 113 5.93 -6.07 12.44
N CYS A 114 5.75 -5.31 13.49
CA CYS A 114 5.71 -3.85 13.47
C CYS A 114 6.68 -3.26 14.48
N ASP A 115 7.52 -2.34 14.01
CA ASP A 115 8.36 -1.51 14.87
C ASP A 115 8.70 -0.18 14.17
N GLY A 116 8.57 0.96 14.85
CA GLY A 116 9.04 2.25 14.35
C GLY A 116 10.57 2.30 14.16
N ASN A 117 11.32 1.57 14.97
CA ASN A 117 12.77 1.35 14.84
C ASN A 117 13.00 0.01 14.11
N ARG A 118 13.27 0.07 12.78
CA ARG A 118 13.48 -1.13 11.96
C ARG A 118 14.70 -1.93 12.37
N VAL A 119 15.76 -1.28 12.87
CA VAL A 119 16.97 -1.95 13.38
C VAL A 119 16.60 -2.88 14.54
N ARG A 120 15.90 -2.33 15.56
CA ARG A 120 15.39 -3.12 16.68
C ARG A 120 14.42 -4.21 16.23
N GLY A 121 13.52 -3.89 15.29
CA GLY A 121 12.58 -4.84 14.73
C GLY A 121 13.27 -6.05 14.10
N ILE A 122 14.30 -5.82 13.29
CA ILE A 122 15.10 -6.89 12.68
C ILE A 122 15.81 -7.71 13.76
N GLN A 123 16.46 -7.06 14.74
CA GLN A 123 17.13 -7.76 15.84
C GLN A 123 16.19 -8.67 16.63
N LYS A 124 14.95 -8.21 16.91
CA LYS A 124 13.93 -9.01 17.58
C LYS A 124 13.46 -10.20 16.73
N LEU A 125 13.30 -10.01 15.42
CA LEU A 125 12.95 -11.10 14.50
C LEU A 125 14.06 -12.15 14.43
N LEU A 126 15.32 -11.74 14.42
CA LEU A 126 16.48 -12.65 14.39
C LEU A 126 16.68 -13.40 15.72
N ALA A 127 16.15 -12.88 16.82
CA ALA A 127 16.20 -13.52 18.13
C ALA A 127 15.06 -14.53 18.39
N LEU A 128 14.17 -14.75 17.42
CA LEU A 128 13.10 -15.75 17.54
C LEU A 128 13.71 -17.17 17.51
N PRO A 129 13.06 -18.17 18.13
CA PRO A 129 13.51 -19.57 18.05
C PRO A 129 13.64 -20.08 16.61
N GLU A 130 12.70 -19.67 15.76
CA GLU A 130 12.75 -19.91 14.32
C GLU A 130 12.86 -18.56 13.58
N PRO A 131 14.09 -18.05 13.39
CA PRO A 131 14.28 -16.75 12.76
C PRO A 131 13.95 -16.80 11.26
N PRO A 132 13.55 -15.67 10.67
CA PRO A 132 13.33 -15.58 9.22
C PRO A 132 14.66 -15.76 8.46
N GLU A 133 14.55 -16.22 7.22
CA GLU A 133 15.68 -16.34 6.28
C GLU A 133 15.78 -15.11 5.37
N VAL A 134 14.69 -14.35 5.23
CA VAL A 134 14.64 -13.07 4.51
C VAL A 134 13.68 -12.12 5.19
N ILE A 135 14.04 -10.85 5.26
CA ILE A 135 13.18 -9.78 5.81
C ILE A 135 12.80 -8.82 4.70
N LEU A 136 11.50 -8.62 4.54
CA LEU A 136 10.92 -7.58 3.69
C LEU A 136 10.55 -6.38 4.56
N LEU A 137 11.14 -5.21 4.27
CA LEU A 137 10.81 -3.96 4.93
C LEU A 137 9.76 -3.23 4.12
N ASP A 138 8.57 -3.06 4.68
CA ASP A 138 7.50 -2.31 4.04
C ASP A 138 7.55 -0.84 4.43
N ASP A 139 7.42 0.03 3.41
CA ASP A 139 7.51 1.50 3.48
C ASP A 139 8.73 2.00 4.29
N ALA A 140 9.92 1.49 3.97
CA ALA A 140 11.13 1.78 4.72
C ALA A 140 12.23 2.52 3.94
N PHE A 141 12.00 2.96 2.71
CA PHE A 141 13.03 3.60 1.86
C PHE A 141 13.65 4.85 2.50
N GLN A 142 12.90 5.59 3.32
CA GLN A 142 13.40 6.71 4.12
C GLN A 142 14.13 6.29 5.40
N HIS A 143 14.02 5.01 5.82
CA HIS A 143 14.61 4.54 7.08
C HIS A 143 16.05 4.05 6.89
N ARG A 144 16.96 4.97 6.61
CA ARG A 144 18.36 4.72 6.25
C ARG A 144 19.22 4.13 7.36
N TYR A 145 18.72 3.97 8.59
CA TYR A 145 19.44 3.27 9.68
C TYR A 145 19.57 1.76 9.41
N VAL A 146 18.79 1.19 8.50
CA VAL A 146 19.00 -0.15 7.96
C VAL A 146 19.57 0.00 6.55
N GLN A 147 20.66 -0.69 6.28
CA GLN A 147 21.18 -0.87 4.93
C GLN A 147 20.57 -2.14 4.37
N ALA A 148 19.55 -1.98 3.51
CA ALA A 148 18.96 -3.11 2.81
C ALA A 148 19.90 -3.59 1.69
N ASP A 149 19.87 -4.91 1.43
CA ASP A 149 20.63 -5.53 0.33
C ASP A 149 20.02 -5.20 -1.03
N LYS A 150 18.69 -5.03 -1.06
CA LYS A 150 17.96 -4.59 -2.24
C LYS A 150 16.91 -3.54 -1.89
N ASN A 151 16.90 -2.48 -2.65
CA ASN A 151 15.92 -1.39 -2.53
C ASN A 151 15.03 -1.35 -3.77
N ILE A 152 13.74 -1.60 -3.56
CA ILE A 152 12.69 -1.55 -4.58
C ILE A 152 11.90 -0.26 -4.37
N VAL A 153 11.90 0.63 -5.35
CA VAL A 153 11.19 1.91 -5.26
C VAL A 153 10.07 1.97 -6.27
N LEU A 154 8.88 2.27 -5.78
CA LEU A 154 7.66 2.35 -6.57
C LEU A 154 7.34 3.79 -6.95
N ILE A 155 6.98 4.00 -8.22
CA ILE A 155 6.59 5.29 -8.79
C ILE A 155 5.24 5.11 -9.48
N ASP A 156 4.28 5.95 -9.17
CA ASP A 156 2.96 5.94 -9.83
C ASP A 156 3.07 6.56 -11.23
N TYR A 157 2.72 5.81 -12.29
CA TYR A 157 2.71 6.26 -13.68
C TYR A 157 1.90 7.55 -13.88
N ASN A 158 0.77 7.66 -13.19
CA ASN A 158 -0.14 8.80 -13.28
C ASN A 158 0.33 10.03 -12.47
N ARG A 159 1.48 9.93 -11.80
CA ARG A 159 2.04 11.00 -10.94
C ARG A 159 3.55 11.08 -11.13
N PRO A 160 4.01 11.69 -12.24
CA PRO A 160 5.42 11.80 -12.54
C PRO A 160 6.17 12.53 -11.43
N VAL A 161 7.19 11.88 -10.85
CA VAL A 161 7.95 12.43 -9.71
C VAL A 161 8.81 13.64 -10.10
N HIS A 162 9.14 13.81 -11.38
CA HIS A 162 9.93 14.93 -11.88
C HIS A 162 9.13 16.23 -12.00
N GLU A 163 7.80 16.14 -11.94
CA GLU A 163 6.88 17.29 -11.98
C GLU A 163 6.36 17.68 -10.60
N ASP A 164 6.73 16.93 -9.57
CA ASP A 164 6.21 17.13 -8.21
C ASP A 164 7.24 17.83 -7.30
N CYS A 165 6.76 18.49 -6.28
CA CYS A 165 7.56 19.22 -5.29
C CYS A 165 7.68 18.39 -4.00
N LEU A 166 8.64 18.78 -3.17
CA LEU A 166 8.77 18.26 -1.81
C LEU A 166 7.58 18.66 -0.94
N LEU A 167 7.31 17.88 0.09
CA LEU A 167 6.35 18.23 1.14
C LEU A 167 6.72 19.58 1.78
N PRO A 168 5.74 20.41 2.18
CA PRO A 168 4.29 20.21 2.06
C PRO A 168 3.67 20.78 0.77
N ALA A 169 4.41 21.47 -0.09
CA ALA A 169 3.87 22.06 -1.33
C ALA A 169 3.53 20.99 -2.39
N GLY A 170 4.26 19.87 -2.39
CA GLY A 170 4.02 18.71 -3.25
C GLY A 170 3.88 17.44 -2.41
N ARG A 171 4.19 16.30 -3.03
CA ARG A 171 4.04 14.97 -2.44
C ARG A 171 5.35 14.23 -2.22
N LEU A 172 6.48 14.80 -2.64
CA LEU A 172 7.77 14.14 -2.49
C LEU A 172 8.21 14.12 -1.02
N ARG A 173 8.50 12.93 -0.48
CA ARG A 173 9.12 12.71 0.84
C ARG A 173 10.63 12.96 0.80
N GLU A 174 11.24 12.79 -0.37
CA GLU A 174 12.66 13.04 -0.64
C GLU A 174 12.80 13.53 -2.09
N SER A 175 13.90 14.19 -2.40
CA SER A 175 14.16 14.62 -3.77
C SER A 175 14.28 13.42 -4.71
N VAL A 176 14.02 13.65 -6.01
CA VAL A 176 14.13 12.60 -7.04
C VAL A 176 15.54 11.98 -7.09
N GLN A 177 16.56 12.69 -6.61
CA GLN A 177 17.92 12.16 -6.50
C GLN A 177 18.02 10.95 -5.55
N ALA A 178 17.08 10.79 -4.61
CA ALA A 178 17.01 9.63 -3.74
C ALA A 178 16.86 8.30 -4.52
N LEU A 179 16.31 8.34 -5.74
CA LEU A 179 16.22 7.18 -6.63
C LEU A 179 17.57 6.53 -6.92
N LYS A 180 18.69 7.28 -6.80
CA LYS A 180 20.03 6.69 -6.94
C LYS A 180 20.34 5.57 -5.94
N ARG A 181 19.57 5.46 -4.84
CA ARG A 181 19.73 4.39 -3.84
C ARG A 181 18.92 3.13 -4.18
N ALA A 182 18.04 3.22 -5.18
CA ALA A 182 17.24 2.08 -5.60
C ALA A 182 18.06 1.13 -6.49
N ASP A 183 17.90 -0.17 -6.28
CA ASP A 183 18.37 -1.21 -7.20
C ASP A 183 17.31 -1.47 -8.28
N TYR A 184 16.05 -1.47 -7.86
CA TYR A 184 14.90 -1.68 -8.73
C TYR A 184 13.94 -0.50 -8.65
N ILE A 185 13.55 0.01 -9.80
CA ILE A 185 12.52 1.04 -9.92
C ILE A 185 11.34 0.41 -10.67
N ILE A 186 10.17 0.45 -10.05
CA ILE A 186 8.95 -0.08 -10.65
C ILE A 186 7.99 1.07 -10.89
N VAL A 187 7.67 1.34 -12.15
CA VAL A 187 6.59 2.25 -12.52
C VAL A 187 5.28 1.48 -12.44
N THR A 188 4.44 1.86 -11.52
CA THR A 188 3.20 1.15 -11.18
C THR A 188 1.98 1.79 -11.84
N LYS A 189 0.88 1.05 -11.91
CA LYS A 189 -0.39 1.52 -12.48
C LYS A 189 -0.27 1.98 -13.93
N CYS A 190 0.64 1.38 -14.68
CA CYS A 190 0.75 1.61 -16.09
C CYS A 190 -0.52 1.13 -16.83
N PRO A 191 -0.86 1.76 -17.96
CA PRO A 191 -1.87 1.19 -18.85
C PRO A 191 -1.42 -0.19 -19.36
N LYS A 192 -2.36 -1.08 -19.68
CA LYS A 192 -2.04 -2.44 -20.19
C LYS A 192 -1.19 -2.40 -21.46
N SER A 193 -1.32 -1.36 -22.27
CA SER A 193 -0.65 -1.18 -23.55
C SER A 193 0.29 0.02 -23.56
N ILE A 194 1.17 0.14 -22.53
CA ILE A 194 2.20 1.20 -22.54
C ILE A 194 3.15 1.06 -23.73
N GLN A 195 3.26 2.12 -24.52
CA GLN A 195 4.06 2.13 -25.74
C GLN A 195 5.56 2.14 -25.44
N PRO A 196 6.41 1.53 -26.32
CA PRO A 196 7.85 1.53 -26.14
C PRO A 196 8.45 2.94 -26.01
N ILE A 197 7.91 3.91 -26.76
CA ILE A 197 8.33 5.31 -26.68
C ILE A 197 8.08 5.92 -25.31
N GLU A 198 6.94 5.64 -24.69
CA GLU A 198 6.61 6.13 -23.34
C GLU A 198 7.55 5.55 -22.30
N LYS A 199 7.87 4.24 -22.39
CA LYS A 199 8.86 3.58 -21.51
C LYS A 199 10.22 4.26 -21.61
N ARG A 200 10.64 4.60 -22.84
CA ARG A 200 11.91 5.30 -23.10
C ARG A 200 11.91 6.72 -22.51
N ILE A 201 10.81 7.46 -22.68
CA ILE A 201 10.65 8.81 -22.12
C ILE A 201 10.72 8.75 -20.58
N LEU A 202 9.98 7.85 -19.96
CA LEU A 202 10.00 7.65 -18.50
C LEU A 202 11.40 7.30 -17.99
N SER A 203 12.09 6.36 -18.63
CA SER A 203 13.47 5.98 -18.28
C SER A 203 14.41 7.19 -18.32
N LYS A 204 14.27 8.05 -19.32
CA LYS A 204 15.07 9.29 -19.48
C LYS A 204 14.75 10.30 -18.38
N HIS A 205 13.47 10.55 -18.06
CA HIS A 205 13.05 11.46 -17.00
C HIS A 205 13.51 10.97 -15.61
N LEU A 206 13.44 9.67 -15.35
CA LEU A 206 13.90 9.07 -14.10
C LEU A 206 15.42 9.00 -13.97
N LYS A 207 16.17 9.30 -15.05
CA LYS A 207 17.64 9.28 -15.10
C LYS A 207 18.22 7.95 -14.56
N ILE A 208 17.63 6.84 -15.04
CA ILE A 208 18.00 5.48 -14.65
C ILE A 208 19.51 5.26 -14.85
N LYS A 209 20.15 4.67 -13.82
CA LYS A 209 21.57 4.37 -13.82
C LYS A 209 21.84 2.95 -14.35
N PRO A 210 23.04 2.65 -14.88
CA PRO A 210 23.37 1.34 -15.45
C PRO A 210 23.19 0.16 -14.48
N TYR A 211 23.34 0.39 -13.15
CA TYR A 211 23.16 -0.62 -12.11
C TYR A 211 21.70 -0.82 -11.70
N GLN A 212 20.78 0.02 -12.18
CA GLN A 212 19.36 -0.03 -11.81
C GLN A 212 18.56 -0.79 -12.87
N GLN A 213 17.57 -1.54 -12.40
CA GLN A 213 16.59 -2.18 -13.27
C GLN A 213 15.25 -1.44 -13.19
N LEU A 214 14.65 -1.20 -14.36
CA LEU A 214 13.36 -0.53 -14.48
C LEU A 214 12.29 -1.50 -14.96
N PHE A 215 11.22 -1.60 -14.18
CA PHE A 215 10.05 -2.42 -14.49
C PHE A 215 8.80 -1.55 -14.62
N PHE A 216 7.83 -2.08 -15.36
CA PHE A 216 6.52 -1.48 -15.54
C PHE A 216 5.46 -2.49 -15.13
N THR A 217 4.56 -2.09 -14.25
CA THR A 217 3.49 -2.97 -13.79
C THR A 217 2.13 -2.32 -14.01
N THR A 218 1.14 -3.13 -14.32
CA THR A 218 -0.25 -2.72 -14.40
C THR A 218 -1.02 -3.25 -13.21
N LEU A 219 -2.09 -2.55 -12.83
CA LEU A 219 -3.03 -3.04 -11.85
C LEU A 219 -4.02 -3.98 -12.56
N GLU A 220 -4.12 -5.18 -12.07
CA GLU A 220 -5.12 -6.14 -12.53
C GLU A 220 -6.01 -6.50 -11.35
N TYR A 221 -7.32 -6.49 -11.57
CA TYR A 221 -8.25 -6.89 -10.52
C TYR A 221 -8.41 -8.40 -10.53
N GLY A 222 -8.31 -9.00 -9.36
CA GLY A 222 -8.40 -10.44 -9.17
C GLY A 222 -9.83 -10.95 -9.13
N LYS A 223 -10.00 -12.15 -8.58
CA LYS A 223 -11.32 -12.75 -8.41
C LYS A 223 -12.13 -11.99 -7.37
N ILE A 224 -13.42 -11.87 -7.64
CA ILE A 224 -14.41 -11.40 -6.69
C ILE A 224 -14.52 -12.44 -5.57
N LYS A 225 -14.51 -11.97 -4.32
CA LYS A 225 -14.63 -12.84 -3.14
C LYS A 225 -15.65 -12.25 -2.17
N PRO A 226 -16.48 -13.06 -1.53
CA PRO A 226 -17.33 -12.59 -0.45
C PRO A 226 -16.44 -12.12 0.71
N LEU A 227 -16.89 -11.10 1.44
CA LEU A 227 -16.17 -10.62 2.61
C LEU A 227 -16.13 -11.68 3.72
N PHE A 228 -17.22 -12.43 3.84
CA PHE A 228 -17.39 -13.51 4.81
C PHE A 228 -17.40 -14.85 4.08
N PRO A 229 -16.47 -15.78 4.42
CA PRO A 229 -16.28 -17.04 3.66
C PRO A 229 -17.47 -17.98 3.63
N GLN A 230 -18.43 -17.82 4.55
CA GLN A 230 -19.65 -18.64 4.60
C GLN A 230 -20.63 -18.31 3.45
N TYR A 231 -20.43 -17.22 2.71
CA TYR A 231 -21.28 -16.83 1.61
C TYR A 231 -20.66 -17.17 0.26
N GLU A 232 -21.51 -17.36 -0.75
CA GLU A 232 -21.05 -17.66 -2.09
C GLU A 232 -20.46 -16.44 -2.80
N SER A 233 -19.52 -16.69 -3.68
CA SER A 233 -18.96 -15.65 -4.54
C SER A 233 -19.90 -15.35 -5.69
N ILE A 234 -20.39 -14.14 -5.75
CA ILE A 234 -21.33 -13.68 -6.78
C ILE A 234 -20.60 -12.77 -7.77
N VAL A 235 -20.74 -13.02 -9.05
CA VAL A 235 -20.26 -12.14 -10.11
C VAL A 235 -21.42 -11.29 -10.60
N PRO A 236 -21.38 -9.96 -10.45
CA PRO A 236 -22.44 -9.08 -10.95
C PRO A 236 -22.50 -9.12 -12.48
N ASP A 237 -23.66 -8.90 -13.01
CA ASP A 237 -23.93 -8.76 -14.44
C ASP A 237 -24.46 -7.36 -14.76
N ARG A 238 -24.76 -7.10 -16.04
CA ARG A 238 -25.26 -5.78 -16.49
C ARG A 238 -26.61 -5.37 -15.88
N SER A 239 -27.37 -6.34 -15.35
CA SER A 239 -28.65 -6.09 -14.68
C SER A 239 -28.50 -5.84 -13.18
N SER A 240 -27.32 -5.93 -12.64
CA SER A 240 -27.02 -5.76 -11.21
C SER A 240 -26.81 -4.30 -10.85
N SER A 241 -27.18 -3.94 -9.61
CA SER A 241 -26.87 -2.64 -9.00
C SER A 241 -25.75 -2.80 -7.97
N ILE A 242 -24.80 -1.89 -7.96
CA ILE A 242 -23.65 -1.92 -7.06
C ILE A 242 -23.64 -0.71 -6.13
N LEU A 243 -23.62 -0.95 -4.83
CA LEU A 243 -23.23 0.04 -3.82
C LEU A 243 -21.71 -0.06 -3.58
N CYS A 244 -20.96 0.90 -4.08
CA CYS A 244 -19.50 0.93 -3.97
C CYS A 244 -19.06 1.68 -2.70
N LEU A 245 -18.42 0.98 -1.76
CA LEU A 245 -17.85 1.54 -0.53
C LEU A 245 -16.34 1.70 -0.68
N THR A 246 -15.82 2.93 -0.56
CA THR A 246 -14.38 3.17 -0.66
C THR A 246 -13.89 4.14 0.39
N GLY A 247 -12.85 3.73 1.13
CA GLY A 247 -12.06 4.54 2.07
C GLY A 247 -10.57 4.52 1.70
N ILE A 248 -10.26 4.61 0.40
CA ILE A 248 -8.90 4.66 -0.13
C ILE A 248 -8.62 6.01 -0.80
N ALA A 249 -7.33 6.35 -0.89
CA ALA A 249 -6.90 7.64 -1.43
C ALA A 249 -7.30 7.87 -2.90
N GLN A 250 -7.39 6.81 -3.71
CA GLN A 250 -7.69 6.87 -5.15
C GLN A 250 -8.70 5.80 -5.56
N PRO A 251 -10.01 6.06 -5.42
CA PRO A 251 -11.05 5.09 -5.77
C PRO A 251 -11.32 4.99 -7.28
N GLY A 252 -10.88 5.96 -8.09
CA GLY A 252 -11.20 6.04 -9.53
C GLY A 252 -10.98 4.72 -10.29
N PRO A 253 -9.76 4.15 -10.30
CA PRO A 253 -9.49 2.89 -11.00
C PRO A 253 -10.38 1.72 -10.56
N TYR A 254 -10.73 1.67 -9.26
CA TYR A 254 -11.62 0.65 -8.71
C TYR A 254 -13.05 0.82 -9.24
N ILE A 255 -13.57 2.04 -9.21
CA ILE A 255 -14.90 2.37 -9.75
C ILE A 255 -14.96 2.08 -11.26
N ASP A 256 -13.89 2.42 -12.00
CA ASP A 256 -13.84 2.16 -13.44
C ASP A 256 -13.81 0.65 -13.74
N HIS A 257 -13.19 -0.15 -12.86
CA HIS A 257 -13.29 -1.61 -12.96
C HIS A 257 -14.72 -2.10 -12.68
N LEU A 258 -15.39 -1.58 -11.65
CA LEU A 258 -16.79 -1.97 -11.36
C LEU A 258 -17.73 -1.62 -12.53
N LYS A 259 -17.49 -0.53 -13.25
CA LYS A 259 -18.24 -0.18 -14.48
C LYS A 259 -18.12 -1.20 -15.60
N THR A 260 -17.14 -2.11 -15.56
CA THR A 260 -17.08 -3.22 -16.54
C THR A 260 -18.17 -4.25 -16.32
N PHE A 261 -18.75 -4.34 -15.13
CA PHE A 261 -19.84 -5.25 -14.78
C PHE A 261 -21.20 -4.59 -15.03
N THR A 262 -21.43 -3.40 -14.50
CA THR A 262 -22.70 -2.66 -14.60
C THR A 262 -22.47 -1.15 -14.65
N SER A 263 -23.41 -0.41 -15.25
CA SER A 263 -23.45 1.05 -15.20
C SER A 263 -24.17 1.61 -13.96
N ASP A 264 -24.94 0.78 -13.27
CA ASP A 264 -25.71 1.17 -12.09
C ASP A 264 -24.86 1.05 -10.82
N ILE A 265 -24.12 2.12 -10.53
CA ILE A 265 -23.19 2.18 -9.40
C ILE A 265 -23.48 3.42 -8.54
N THR A 266 -23.88 3.17 -7.31
CA THR A 266 -24.01 4.20 -6.26
C THR A 266 -22.75 4.16 -5.38
N GLY A 267 -22.13 5.31 -5.11
CA GLY A 267 -20.87 5.38 -4.36
C GLY A 267 -21.04 6.02 -2.98
N ILE A 268 -20.51 5.39 -1.93
CA ILE A 268 -20.24 6.03 -0.64
C ILE A 268 -18.72 6.11 -0.45
N ARG A 269 -18.21 7.34 -0.33
CA ARG A 269 -16.79 7.59 -0.19
C ARG A 269 -16.46 8.05 1.23
N TYR A 270 -15.52 7.35 1.87
CA TYR A 270 -14.94 7.69 3.15
C TYR A 270 -13.52 8.25 2.99
N PRO A 271 -12.99 8.98 4.00
CA PRO A 271 -11.59 9.36 4.05
C PRO A 271 -10.66 8.11 4.05
N ASP A 272 -9.42 8.28 3.56
CA ASP A 272 -8.43 7.19 3.64
C ASP A 272 -8.14 6.82 5.10
N HIS A 273 -8.10 5.51 5.38
CA HIS A 273 -8.01 4.94 6.73
C HIS A 273 -9.20 5.25 7.65
N HIS A 274 -10.41 5.36 7.08
CA HIS A 274 -11.63 5.56 7.87
C HIS A 274 -11.90 4.39 8.82
N HIS A 275 -12.28 4.69 10.06
CA HIS A 275 -12.77 3.72 11.05
C HIS A 275 -14.29 3.71 11.01
N PHE A 276 -14.87 2.59 10.59
CA PHE A 276 -16.31 2.46 10.46
C PHE A 276 -17.00 2.48 11.83
N SER A 277 -18.03 3.29 11.96
CA SER A 277 -18.86 3.46 13.15
C SER A 277 -20.26 2.89 12.93
N LYS A 278 -21.04 2.75 14.02
CA LYS A 278 -22.46 2.36 13.93
C LYS A 278 -23.28 3.28 13.01
N LYS A 279 -22.96 4.58 12.99
CA LYS A 279 -23.63 5.56 12.10
C LYS A 279 -23.32 5.29 10.63
N ASP A 280 -22.07 4.92 10.32
CA ASP A 280 -21.69 4.57 8.95
C ASP A 280 -22.44 3.32 8.48
N PHE A 281 -22.59 2.30 9.33
CA PHE A 281 -23.38 1.11 8.99
C PHE A 281 -24.87 1.42 8.76
N GLN A 282 -25.44 2.31 9.57
CA GLN A 282 -26.82 2.78 9.34
C GLN A 282 -26.95 3.54 8.00
N GLN A 283 -25.96 4.34 7.64
CA GLN A 283 -25.91 5.03 6.35
C GLN A 283 -25.79 4.03 5.20
N ILE A 284 -24.90 3.04 5.32
CA ILE A 284 -24.69 1.98 4.33
C ILE A 284 -25.98 1.17 4.15
N ALA A 285 -26.62 0.75 5.25
CA ALA A 285 -27.87 0.01 5.21
C ALA A 285 -28.97 0.78 4.49
N ARG A 286 -29.22 2.03 4.86
CA ARG A 286 -30.21 2.89 4.21
C ARG A 286 -29.93 3.07 2.71
N ALA A 287 -28.67 3.30 2.34
CA ALA A 287 -28.28 3.44 0.94
C ALA A 287 -28.47 2.12 0.18
N PHE A 288 -28.20 0.99 0.80
CA PHE A 288 -28.41 -0.33 0.20
C PHE A 288 -29.89 -0.66 0.05
N GLU A 289 -30.71 -0.37 1.06
CA GLU A 289 -32.17 -0.54 1.02
C GLU A 289 -32.83 0.33 -0.05
N SER A 290 -32.36 1.56 -0.25
CA SER A 290 -32.90 2.48 -1.26
C SER A 290 -32.67 2.03 -2.71
N ILE A 291 -31.83 1.01 -2.95
CA ILE A 291 -31.67 0.42 -4.28
C ILE A 291 -32.83 -0.58 -4.50
N GLU A 292 -33.70 -0.26 -5.45
CA GLU A 292 -34.91 -1.08 -5.73
C GLU A 292 -34.61 -2.41 -6.43
N ASN A 293 -33.42 -2.51 -7.09
CA ASN A 293 -33.06 -3.70 -7.84
C ASN A 293 -32.85 -4.91 -6.90
N PRO A 294 -33.50 -6.05 -7.14
CA PRO A 294 -33.32 -7.26 -6.33
C PRO A 294 -31.93 -7.86 -6.47
N LYS A 295 -31.22 -7.63 -7.60
CA LYS A 295 -29.84 -8.03 -7.82
C LYS A 295 -28.90 -6.89 -7.38
N LYS A 296 -28.80 -6.64 -6.11
CA LYS A 296 -27.95 -5.58 -5.55
C LYS A 296 -26.84 -6.12 -4.67
N TYR A 297 -25.66 -5.53 -4.78
CA TYR A 297 -24.46 -5.97 -4.07
C TYR A 297 -23.68 -4.79 -3.52
N ILE A 298 -22.97 -5.01 -2.41
CA ILE A 298 -22.06 -4.02 -1.83
C ILE A 298 -20.63 -4.42 -2.18
N PHE A 299 -19.92 -3.56 -2.89
CA PHE A 299 -18.54 -3.77 -3.26
C PHE A 299 -17.60 -2.87 -2.48
N THR A 300 -16.52 -3.44 -1.98
CA THR A 300 -15.48 -2.68 -1.26
C THR A 300 -14.08 -3.12 -1.70
N THR A 301 -13.08 -2.32 -1.34
CA THR A 301 -11.67 -2.66 -1.60
C THR A 301 -11.15 -3.67 -0.57
N GLU A 302 -10.10 -4.42 -0.90
CA GLU A 302 -9.46 -5.36 0.02
C GLU A 302 -8.97 -4.66 1.31
N LYS A 303 -8.47 -3.43 1.18
CA LYS A 303 -8.02 -2.60 2.30
C LYS A 303 -9.17 -2.21 3.25
N ASP A 304 -10.32 -1.83 2.70
CA ASP A 304 -11.51 -1.49 3.49
C ASP A 304 -12.16 -2.73 4.06
N ALA A 305 -12.11 -3.86 3.36
CA ALA A 305 -12.61 -5.16 3.80
C ALA A 305 -12.02 -5.58 5.15
N VAL A 306 -10.71 -5.38 5.36
CA VAL A 306 -10.04 -5.69 6.65
C VAL A 306 -10.65 -4.88 7.80
N ARG A 307 -10.99 -3.60 7.56
CA ARG A 307 -11.60 -2.73 8.58
C ARG A 307 -13.06 -3.06 8.83
N LEU A 308 -13.80 -3.40 7.77
CA LEU A 308 -15.21 -3.81 7.88
C LEU A 308 -15.34 -5.11 8.67
N LYS A 309 -14.46 -6.10 8.46
CA LYS A 309 -14.45 -7.36 9.22
C LYS A 309 -14.25 -7.17 10.73
N ALA A 310 -13.53 -6.14 11.13
CA ALA A 310 -13.26 -5.83 12.53
C ALA A 310 -14.47 -5.24 13.28
N CYS A 311 -15.58 -4.98 12.59
CA CYS A 311 -16.77 -4.33 13.13
C CYS A 311 -17.94 -5.31 13.19
N PRO A 312 -18.87 -5.18 14.17
CA PRO A 312 -20.10 -5.95 14.20
C PRO A 312 -21.05 -5.47 13.09
N LEU A 313 -21.00 -6.12 11.95
CA LEU A 313 -21.85 -5.86 10.80
C LEU A 313 -23.20 -6.55 10.97
N PRO A 314 -24.32 -5.88 10.65
CA PRO A 314 -25.63 -6.54 10.51
C PRO A 314 -25.58 -7.69 9.50
N GLU A 315 -26.25 -8.80 9.78
CA GLU A 315 -26.21 -10.01 8.94
C GLU A 315 -26.65 -9.74 7.50
N GLU A 316 -27.66 -8.90 7.32
CA GLU A 316 -28.18 -8.48 6.01
C GLU A 316 -27.10 -7.80 5.13
N LEU A 317 -26.19 -7.03 5.75
CA LEU A 317 -25.08 -6.42 5.05
C LEU A 317 -23.95 -7.41 4.78
N GLN A 318 -23.77 -8.43 5.65
CA GLN A 318 -22.74 -9.46 5.47
C GLN A 318 -22.94 -10.28 4.21
N LEU A 319 -24.20 -10.64 3.90
CA LEU A 319 -24.59 -11.41 2.71
C LEU A 319 -24.19 -10.73 1.39
N SER A 320 -24.26 -9.42 1.35
CA SER A 320 -24.07 -8.62 0.12
C SER A 320 -22.68 -8.02 0.00
N LEU A 321 -21.81 -8.14 1.02
CA LEU A 321 -20.49 -7.53 1.05
C LEU A 321 -19.46 -8.38 0.31
N ILE A 322 -18.90 -7.79 -0.74
CA ILE A 322 -17.96 -8.42 -1.66
C ILE A 322 -16.70 -7.53 -1.77
N HIS A 323 -15.53 -8.14 -1.92
CA HIS A 323 -14.30 -7.41 -2.20
C HIS A 323 -13.56 -8.00 -3.41
N ILE A 324 -12.75 -7.18 -4.03
CA ILE A 324 -11.89 -7.60 -5.14
C ILE A 324 -10.44 -7.39 -4.73
N SER A 325 -9.63 -8.43 -4.86
CA SER A 325 -8.18 -8.31 -4.64
C SER A 325 -7.52 -7.55 -5.79
N GLU A 326 -6.47 -6.80 -5.49
CA GLU A 326 -5.71 -6.01 -6.46
C GLU A 326 -4.32 -6.63 -6.68
N PRO A 327 -4.19 -7.80 -7.34
CA PRO A 327 -2.89 -8.34 -7.66
C PRO A 327 -2.18 -7.48 -8.71
N THR A 328 -0.88 -7.34 -8.57
CA THR A 328 -0.02 -6.62 -9.51
C THR A 328 0.60 -7.61 -10.50
N ARG A 329 0.62 -7.26 -11.78
CA ARG A 329 1.31 -7.96 -12.84
C ARG A 329 2.28 -7.06 -13.60
#